data_d42e3d6c42b00a1cf5d3b6555d5da101
#
_entry.id   d42e3d6c42b00a1cf5d3b6555d5da101
#
_cell.length_a   1.000
_cell.length_b   1.000
_cell.length_c   1.000
_cell.angle_alpha   90.00
_cell.angle_beta   90.00
_cell.angle_gamma   90.00
#
_symmetry.space_group_name_H-M   'P 1'
#
loop_
_entity.id
_entity.type
_entity.pdbx_description
1 polymer ?
#
loop_
_entity_poly.entity_id
_entity_poly.type
_entity_poly.pdbx_seq_one_letter_code
_entity_poly.pdbx_strand_id
1 'polypeptide(L)'
;MNAMFKKGVLASVLAVATSSAMAASSVDIQVTGKIVPSSCTPAFISGGGIADFGTIKVASLNSTTPTPLADVKIIPISITCEEATRIAVTFNDAHADSAPTETYSINYVDLDFITSPEYTAGLGMYNDKKIGAYSLGIQQTKGAVTNDAGDDLYPTVSADNGGSWG
;
A
#
# COMPACT_ATOMS: atom_id res chain seq x y z
N MET A 1 -31.74 10.23 -102.69
CA MET A 1 -31.49 11.39 -101.87
C MET A 1 -32.51 11.37 -100.76
N ASN A 2 -32.05 11.50 -99.52
CA ASN A 2 -32.75 11.66 -98.24
C ASN A 2 -33.36 10.40 -97.64
N ALA A 3 -32.53 9.83 -96.81
CA ALA A 3 -32.88 8.85 -95.82
C ALA A 3 -33.54 9.51 -94.58
N MET A 4 -34.68 9.01 -94.17
CA MET A 4 -35.20 9.32 -92.84
C MET A 4 -35.16 8.09 -91.98
N PHE A 5 -34.23 8.11 -91.06
CA PHE A 5 -34.11 7.14 -89.97
C PHE A 5 -35.24 7.35 -88.99
N LYS A 6 -36.11 6.38 -88.85
CA LYS A 6 -37.07 6.33 -87.75
C LYS A 6 -36.36 5.72 -86.58
N LYS A 7 -36.23 6.52 -85.54
CA LYS A 7 -35.68 6.11 -84.25
C LYS A 7 -36.69 5.24 -83.55
N GLY A 8 -36.39 3.95 -83.40
CA GLY A 8 -37.08 3.07 -82.51
C GLY A 8 -36.45 3.21 -81.12
N VAL A 9 -37.20 3.72 -80.15
CA VAL A 9 -36.76 3.76 -78.75
C VAL A 9 -37.21 2.44 -78.13
N LEU A 10 -36.24 1.55 -77.92
CA LEU A 10 -36.47 0.41 -77.05
C LEU A 10 -36.33 0.88 -75.55
N ALA A 11 -37.45 1.03 -74.89
CA ALA A 11 -37.48 1.22 -73.49
C ALA A 11 -37.24 -0.14 -72.76
N SER A 12 -36.00 -0.42 -72.36
CA SER A 12 -35.68 -1.54 -71.47
C SER A 12 -36.02 -1.12 -70.08
N VAL A 13 -37.11 -1.67 -69.57
CA VAL A 13 -37.45 -1.57 -68.11
C VAL A 13 -36.50 -2.47 -67.31
N LEU A 14 -35.47 -1.87 -66.70
CA LEU A 14 -34.66 -2.57 -65.71
C LEU A 14 -35.48 -2.64 -64.44
N ALA A 15 -36.02 -3.80 -64.15
CA ALA A 15 -36.56 -4.10 -62.81
C ALA A 15 -35.41 -4.23 -61.84
N VAL A 16 -35.15 -3.17 -61.10
CA VAL A 16 -34.21 -3.22 -59.95
C VAL A 16 -34.93 -3.96 -58.83
N ALA A 17 -34.59 -5.25 -58.69
CA ALA A 17 -34.95 -5.97 -57.48
C ALA A 17 -34.15 -5.40 -56.32
N THR A 18 -34.75 -4.48 -55.56
CA THR A 18 -34.23 -4.04 -54.29
C THR A 18 -34.37 -5.21 -53.31
N SER A 19 -33.30 -6.00 -53.16
CA SER A 19 -33.17 -6.92 -52.03
C SER A 19 -33.10 -6.05 -50.78
N SER A 20 -34.19 -6.00 -50.05
CA SER A 20 -34.19 -5.48 -48.68
C SER A 20 -33.26 -6.37 -47.89
N ALA A 21 -32.00 -6.00 -47.75
CA ALA A 21 -31.16 -6.58 -46.78
C ALA A 21 -31.82 -6.28 -45.41
N MET A 22 -32.41 -7.28 -44.83
CA MET A 22 -32.82 -7.19 -43.43
C MET A 22 -31.53 -6.99 -42.62
N ALA A 23 -31.27 -5.75 -42.27
CA ALA A 23 -30.25 -5.44 -41.30
C ALA A 23 -30.72 -6.10 -40.02
N ALA A 24 -30.04 -7.17 -39.62
CA ALA A 24 -30.23 -7.74 -38.33
C ALA A 24 -29.92 -6.61 -37.33
N SER A 25 -30.96 -6.19 -36.57
CA SER A 25 -30.75 -5.22 -35.49
C SER A 25 -29.91 -5.90 -34.44
N SER A 26 -28.63 -5.53 -34.38
CA SER A 26 -27.76 -5.93 -33.24
C SER A 26 -28.13 -5.06 -32.06
N VAL A 27 -28.33 -5.68 -30.93
CA VAL A 27 -28.47 -5.01 -29.64
C VAL A 27 -27.16 -5.16 -28.90
N ASP A 28 -26.46 -4.08 -28.68
CA ASP A 28 -25.23 -4.07 -27.90
C ASP A 28 -25.60 -4.02 -26.40
N ILE A 29 -25.15 -5.03 -25.67
CA ILE A 29 -25.25 -5.06 -24.22
C ILE A 29 -23.96 -4.46 -23.68
N GLN A 30 -24.04 -3.28 -23.11
CA GLN A 30 -22.94 -2.65 -22.42
C GLN A 30 -23.00 -3.00 -20.92
N VAL A 31 -21.99 -3.73 -20.44
CA VAL A 31 -21.81 -3.98 -19.02
C VAL A 31 -20.82 -2.94 -18.50
N THR A 32 -21.31 -2.07 -17.61
CA THR A 32 -20.46 -1.07 -16.94
C THR A 32 -20.38 -1.42 -15.46
N GLY A 33 -19.19 -1.34 -14.92
CA GLY A 33 -18.94 -1.56 -13.50
C GLY A 33 -17.64 -0.87 -13.10
N LYS A 34 -17.59 -0.41 -11.86
CA LYS A 34 -16.37 0.11 -11.25
C LYS A 34 -15.98 -0.84 -10.13
N ILE A 35 -14.79 -1.45 -10.26
CA ILE A 35 -14.19 -2.21 -9.17
C ILE A 35 -13.36 -1.22 -8.37
N VAL A 36 -13.73 -0.99 -7.12
CA VAL A 36 -12.94 -0.24 -6.16
C VAL A 36 -12.44 -1.22 -5.11
N PRO A 37 -11.15 -1.18 -4.74
CA PRO A 37 -10.68 -1.93 -3.59
C PRO A 37 -11.44 -1.47 -2.35
N SER A 38 -11.72 -2.36 -1.42
CA SER A 38 -12.28 -1.99 -0.12
C SER A 38 -11.35 -0.99 0.56
N SER A 39 -11.93 0.07 1.10
CA SER A 39 -11.18 1.10 1.80
C SER A 39 -10.91 0.65 3.23
N CYS A 40 -9.67 0.90 3.69
CA CYS A 40 -9.26 0.65 5.07
C CYS A 40 -8.75 1.96 5.67
N THR A 41 -9.18 2.26 6.88
CA THR A 41 -8.80 3.46 7.62
C THR A 41 -8.00 3.07 8.85
N PRO A 42 -6.70 3.40 8.93
CA PRO A 42 -5.92 3.23 10.15
C PRO A 42 -6.22 4.36 11.16
N ALA A 43 -6.18 4.03 12.44
CA ALA A 43 -6.33 4.98 13.52
C ALA A 43 -5.47 4.56 14.72
N PHE A 44 -4.96 5.53 15.47
CA PHE A 44 -4.34 5.26 16.77
C PHE A 44 -5.43 5.13 17.83
N ILE A 45 -5.40 4.04 18.59
CA ILE A 45 -6.41 3.79 19.63
C ILE A 45 -6.18 4.73 20.82
N SER A 46 -4.90 5.01 21.13
CA SER A 46 -4.52 5.92 22.23
C SER A 46 -3.18 6.58 21.93
N GLY A 47 -2.88 7.68 22.64
CA GLY A 47 -1.58 8.37 22.57
C GLY A 47 -1.25 9.06 21.26
N GLY A 48 -2.17 9.08 20.28
CA GLY A 48 -1.98 9.78 19.01
C GLY A 48 -0.77 9.33 18.19
N GLY A 49 -0.28 8.11 18.41
CA GLY A 49 0.90 7.60 17.69
C GLY A 49 2.24 8.09 18.27
N ILE A 50 2.23 8.61 19.49
CA ILE A 50 3.43 9.16 20.13
C ILE A 50 4.07 8.11 21.03
N ALA A 51 5.36 7.82 20.78
CA ALA A 51 6.22 7.07 21.70
C ALA A 51 6.99 8.07 22.57
N ASP A 52 6.48 8.37 23.76
CA ASP A 52 7.12 9.32 24.66
C ASP A 52 8.16 8.61 25.56
N PHE A 53 9.42 8.96 25.36
CA PHE A 53 10.55 8.53 26.19
C PHE A 53 10.93 9.56 27.28
N GLY A 54 10.12 10.61 27.44
CA GLY A 54 10.38 11.67 28.40
C GLY A 54 11.63 12.50 28.08
N THR A 55 12.22 13.05 29.11
CA THR A 55 13.44 13.88 28.98
C THR A 55 14.70 13.03 29.14
N ILE A 56 15.48 12.91 28.09
CA ILE A 56 16.78 12.25 28.11
C ILE A 56 17.86 13.31 28.30
N LYS A 57 18.62 13.22 29.39
CA LYS A 57 19.71 14.15 29.63
C LYS A 57 20.94 13.77 28.80
N VAL A 58 21.52 14.72 28.11
CA VAL A 58 22.74 14.50 27.30
C VAL A 58 23.86 13.89 28.13
N ALA A 59 23.97 14.23 29.41
CA ALA A 59 24.97 13.69 30.33
C ALA A 59 24.78 12.17 30.63
N SER A 60 23.61 11.59 30.31
CA SER A 60 23.36 10.15 30.43
C SER A 60 23.68 9.37 29.15
N LEU A 61 24.03 10.04 28.07
CA LEU A 61 24.38 9.42 26.81
C LEU A 61 25.89 9.16 26.71
N ASN A 62 26.26 8.06 26.11
CA ASN A 62 27.65 7.78 25.82
C ASN A 62 28.14 8.67 24.68
N SER A 63 29.39 9.15 24.79
CA SER A 63 29.96 10.06 23.80
C SER A 63 30.50 9.34 22.54
N THR A 64 30.74 8.04 22.61
CA THR A 64 31.45 7.27 21.57
C THR A 64 30.68 6.02 21.11
N THR A 65 29.72 5.58 21.86
CA THR A 65 28.92 4.39 21.55
C THR A 65 27.44 4.69 21.67
N PRO A 66 26.55 4.00 20.95
CA PRO A 66 25.12 4.12 21.15
C PRO A 66 24.71 3.85 22.60
N THR A 67 23.78 4.62 23.10
CA THR A 67 23.16 4.41 24.40
C THR A 67 21.79 3.79 24.17
N PRO A 68 21.58 2.50 24.45
CA PRO A 68 20.27 1.89 24.30
C PRO A 68 19.31 2.47 25.34
N LEU A 69 18.10 2.77 24.92
CA LEU A 69 17.00 3.10 25.80
C LEU A 69 16.30 1.79 26.18
N ALA A 70 16.20 1.51 27.46
CA ALA A 70 15.68 0.24 27.96
C ALA A 70 14.16 0.06 27.76
N ASP A 71 13.44 1.16 27.49
CA ASP A 71 11.98 1.11 27.38
C ASP A 71 11.51 0.80 25.97
N VAL A 72 10.57 -0.13 25.89
CA VAL A 72 9.78 -0.36 24.68
C VAL A 72 8.45 0.36 24.83
N LYS A 73 8.06 1.08 23.79
CA LYS A 73 6.76 1.78 23.74
C LYS A 73 5.82 1.04 22.81
N ILE A 74 4.66 0.71 23.31
CA ILE A 74 3.60 0.07 22.51
C ILE A 74 2.64 1.15 22.05
N ILE A 75 2.45 1.23 20.73
CA ILE A 75 1.50 2.16 20.10
C ILE A 75 0.37 1.31 19.52
N PRO A 76 -0.80 1.28 20.16
CA PRO A 76 -1.91 0.51 19.66
C PRO A 76 -2.57 1.23 18.47
N ILE A 77 -2.73 0.49 17.38
CA ILE A 77 -3.42 0.94 16.16
C ILE A 77 -4.60 0.02 15.85
N SER A 78 -5.66 0.60 15.31
CA SER A 78 -6.76 -0.12 14.70
C SER A 78 -6.80 0.15 13.20
N ILE A 79 -7.22 -0.82 12.43
CA ILE A 79 -7.44 -0.66 11.00
C ILE A 79 -8.83 -1.16 10.72
N THR A 80 -9.72 -0.25 10.34
CA THR A 80 -11.12 -0.57 10.02
C THR A 80 -11.28 -0.59 8.51
N CYS A 81 -11.72 -1.72 7.97
CA CYS A 81 -11.99 -1.92 6.56
C CYS A 81 -13.51 -2.02 6.31
N GLU A 82 -13.97 -1.57 5.14
CA GLU A 82 -15.39 -1.66 4.74
C GLU A 82 -15.85 -3.11 4.59
N GLU A 83 -14.92 -3.99 4.21
CA GLU A 83 -15.17 -5.43 4.06
C GLU A 83 -13.97 -6.22 4.58
N ALA A 84 -14.18 -7.50 4.92
CA ALA A 84 -13.11 -8.39 5.31
C ALA A 84 -12.09 -8.55 4.18
N THR A 85 -10.87 -8.12 4.41
CA THR A 85 -9.81 -8.12 3.40
C THR A 85 -8.44 -8.39 4.03
N ARG A 86 -7.49 -8.79 3.21
CA ARG A 86 -6.08 -8.84 3.62
C ARG A 86 -5.51 -7.43 3.54
N ILE A 87 -4.78 -7.04 4.57
CA ILE A 87 -4.14 -5.73 4.64
C ILE A 87 -2.63 -5.89 4.76
N ALA A 88 -1.91 -4.95 4.19
CA ALA A 88 -0.48 -4.78 4.41
C ALA A 88 -0.24 -3.37 4.96
N VAL A 89 0.65 -3.25 5.92
CA VAL A 89 1.04 -1.97 6.53
C VAL A 89 2.51 -1.72 6.21
N THR A 90 2.79 -0.53 5.69
CA THR A 90 4.16 -0.08 5.44
C THR A 90 4.44 1.12 6.33
N PHE A 91 5.58 1.10 7.00
CA PHE A 91 6.08 2.22 7.78
C PHE A 91 7.11 2.97 6.94
N ASN A 92 6.88 4.26 6.77
CA ASN A 92 7.82 5.14 6.06
C ASN A 92 8.58 5.99 7.08
N ASP A 93 9.91 5.95 7.00
CA ASP A 93 10.76 6.79 7.83
C ASP A 93 10.74 8.24 7.31
N ALA A 94 10.25 9.17 8.13
CA ALA A 94 10.25 10.60 7.83
C ALA A 94 11.65 11.22 7.94
N HIS A 95 12.60 10.53 8.57
CA HIS A 95 13.98 10.96 8.80
C HIS A 95 15.01 9.98 8.22
N ALA A 96 14.71 9.43 7.05
CA ALA A 96 15.54 8.42 6.39
C ALA A 96 16.99 8.88 6.14
N ASP A 97 17.22 10.18 6.02
CA ASP A 97 18.55 10.79 5.92
C ASP A 97 19.40 10.60 7.18
N SER A 98 18.74 10.45 8.33
CA SER A 98 19.39 10.20 9.62
C SER A 98 19.41 8.73 10.02
N ALA A 99 18.75 7.86 9.26
CA ALA A 99 18.75 6.43 9.53
C ALA A 99 20.19 5.85 9.56
N PRO A 100 20.47 4.89 10.44
CA PRO A 100 21.78 4.26 10.49
C PRO A 100 22.04 3.45 9.22
N THR A 101 23.30 3.38 8.84
CA THR A 101 23.77 2.55 7.71
C THR A 101 24.44 1.27 8.19
N GLU A 102 24.53 1.09 9.49
CA GLU A 102 25.20 -0.03 10.13
C GLU A 102 24.19 -0.84 10.96
N THR A 103 24.53 -2.09 11.21
CA THR A 103 23.76 -2.98 12.07
C THR A 103 23.96 -2.60 13.54
N TYR A 104 22.88 -2.55 14.29
CA TYR A 104 22.89 -2.25 15.71
C TYR A 104 22.35 -3.42 16.53
N SER A 105 22.91 -3.59 17.73
CA SER A 105 22.30 -4.42 18.75
C SER A 105 21.33 -3.54 19.57
N ILE A 106 20.11 -3.97 19.67
CA ILE A 106 19.08 -3.35 20.50
C ILE A 106 18.72 -4.35 21.59
N ASN A 107 18.87 -3.97 22.85
CA ASN A 107 18.41 -4.79 23.95
C ASN A 107 16.89 -4.62 24.09
N TYR A 108 16.16 -5.70 23.93
CA TYR A 108 14.71 -5.74 24.03
C TYR A 108 14.31 -6.77 25.07
N VAL A 109 13.85 -6.30 26.25
CA VAL A 109 13.28 -7.16 27.32
C VAL A 109 14.09 -8.44 27.52
N ASP A 110 15.36 -8.28 27.92
CA ASP A 110 16.33 -9.37 28.16
C ASP A 110 16.71 -10.20 26.92
N LEU A 111 16.37 -9.73 25.73
CA LEU A 111 16.82 -10.31 24.47
C LEU A 111 17.69 -9.31 23.71
N ASP A 112 18.90 -9.70 23.42
CA ASP A 112 19.74 -8.95 22.47
C ASP A 112 19.18 -9.16 21.07
N PHE A 113 18.67 -8.08 20.52
CA PHE A 113 18.08 -8.06 19.18
C PHE A 113 19.02 -7.31 18.25
N ILE A 114 19.46 -7.98 17.19
CA ILE A 114 20.27 -7.38 16.14
C ILE A 114 19.33 -6.91 15.05
N THR A 115 19.33 -5.62 14.78
CA THR A 115 18.54 -5.04 13.68
C THR A 115 19.47 -4.58 12.56
N SER A 116 19.09 -4.86 11.34
CA SER A 116 19.79 -4.37 10.16
C SER A 116 19.23 -3.00 9.72
N PRO A 117 19.98 -2.25 8.91
CA PRO A 117 19.56 -0.89 8.49
C PRO A 117 18.17 -0.81 7.89
N GLU A 118 17.74 -1.84 7.16
CA GLU A 118 16.43 -1.90 6.51
C GLU A 118 15.23 -1.94 7.47
N TYR A 119 15.47 -2.30 8.76
CA TYR A 119 14.44 -2.31 9.81
C TYR A 119 14.62 -1.21 10.83
N THR A 120 15.50 -0.24 10.54
CA THR A 120 15.86 0.81 11.47
C THR A 120 15.58 2.17 10.86
N ALA A 121 14.87 3.01 11.60
CA ALA A 121 14.52 4.37 11.23
C ALA A 121 15.35 5.39 12.02
N GLY A 122 15.50 6.58 11.48
CA GLY A 122 16.25 7.67 12.09
C GLY A 122 15.42 8.55 13.01
N LEU A 123 16.02 9.05 14.07
CA LEU A 123 15.41 10.04 14.97
C LEU A 123 15.63 11.49 14.52
N GLY A 124 16.35 11.72 13.44
CA GLY A 124 16.68 13.04 12.91
C GLY A 124 18.12 13.45 13.15
N MET A 125 18.38 14.72 12.88
CA MET A 125 19.72 15.33 12.92
C MET A 125 19.75 16.48 13.91
N TYR A 126 20.88 16.68 14.58
CA TYR A 126 21.18 17.86 15.36
C TYR A 126 22.61 18.31 15.08
N ASN A 127 22.81 19.55 14.65
CA ASN A 127 24.11 20.07 14.21
C ASN A 127 24.83 19.13 13.23
N ASP A 128 24.14 18.69 12.19
CA ASP A 128 24.60 17.75 11.15
C ASP A 128 25.07 16.38 11.67
N LYS A 129 24.64 16.03 12.88
CA LYS A 129 24.92 14.71 13.47
C LYS A 129 23.63 13.94 13.69
N LYS A 130 23.65 12.65 13.39
CA LYS A 130 22.54 11.73 13.68
C LYS A 130 22.36 11.61 15.19
N ILE A 131 21.12 11.84 15.67
CA ILE A 131 20.85 11.87 17.12
C ILE A 131 20.43 10.51 17.68
N GLY A 132 20.04 9.57 16.82
CA GLY A 132 19.65 8.24 17.26
C GLY A 132 18.83 7.51 16.20
N ALA A 133 18.41 6.33 16.57
CA ALA A 133 17.63 5.44 15.72
C ALA A 133 16.63 4.64 16.55
N TYR A 134 15.62 4.11 15.88
CA TYR A 134 14.65 3.19 16.44
C TYR A 134 14.26 2.11 15.46
N SER A 135 13.75 0.99 15.95
CA SER A 135 13.10 -0.03 15.14
C SER A 135 11.64 -0.13 15.49
N LEU A 136 10.83 -0.39 14.49
CA LEU A 136 9.42 -0.71 14.66
C LEU A 136 9.22 -2.21 14.43
N GLY A 137 8.40 -2.81 15.24
CA GLY A 137 7.99 -4.20 15.12
C GLY A 137 6.53 -4.36 15.45
N ILE A 138 5.91 -5.38 14.90
CA ILE A 138 4.56 -5.79 15.27
C ILE A 138 4.68 -6.87 16.32
N GLN A 139 4.01 -6.69 17.45
CA GLN A 139 4.00 -7.68 18.51
C GLN A 139 3.29 -8.95 18.03
N GLN A 140 3.98 -10.09 18.14
CA GLN A 140 3.46 -11.39 17.66
C GLN A 140 3.01 -12.32 18.79
N THR A 141 2.83 -11.78 19.99
CA THR A 141 2.31 -12.55 21.12
C THR A 141 0.81 -12.74 20.99
N LYS A 142 0.29 -13.81 21.57
CA LYS A 142 -1.15 -14.09 21.58
C LYS A 142 -1.93 -12.89 22.12
N GLY A 143 -2.97 -12.50 21.43
CA GLY A 143 -3.82 -11.36 21.77
C GLY A 143 -3.26 -9.99 21.37
N ALA A 144 -2.05 -9.93 20.78
CA ALA A 144 -1.45 -8.66 20.38
C ALA A 144 -2.06 -8.10 19.10
N VAL A 145 -2.42 -8.98 18.18
CA VAL A 145 -3.13 -8.61 16.95
C VAL A 145 -4.39 -9.46 16.86
N THR A 146 -5.53 -8.82 16.82
CA THR A 146 -6.82 -9.51 16.77
C THR A 146 -7.73 -8.89 15.72
N ASN A 147 -8.70 -9.67 15.23
CA ASN A 147 -9.82 -9.14 14.46
C ASN A 147 -10.92 -8.62 15.40
N ASP A 148 -12.01 -8.10 14.82
CA ASP A 148 -13.18 -7.60 15.55
C ASP A 148 -13.96 -8.71 16.29
N ALA A 149 -13.82 -9.96 15.89
CA ALA A 149 -14.37 -11.11 16.60
C ALA A 149 -13.52 -11.54 17.80
N GLY A 150 -12.32 -10.96 17.96
CA GLY A 150 -11.37 -11.32 19.02
C GLY A 150 -10.47 -12.51 18.69
N ASP A 151 -10.48 -12.98 17.43
CA ASP A 151 -9.58 -14.04 17.00
C ASP A 151 -8.17 -13.52 16.84
N ASP A 152 -7.20 -14.32 17.26
CA ASP A 152 -5.78 -13.99 17.07
C ASP A 152 -5.40 -13.99 15.60
N LEU A 153 -4.71 -12.94 15.17
CA LEU A 153 -4.10 -12.83 13.87
C LEU A 153 -2.59 -12.93 14.00
N TYR A 154 -1.97 -13.60 13.05
CA TYR A 154 -0.51 -13.77 13.01
C TYR A 154 0.04 -12.96 11.82
N PRO A 155 0.54 -11.74 12.08
CA PRO A 155 1.12 -10.94 11.03
C PRO A 155 2.43 -11.56 10.53
N THR A 156 2.64 -11.50 9.24
CA THR A 156 3.90 -11.84 8.60
C THR A 156 4.62 -10.58 8.13
N VAL A 157 5.93 -10.64 8.02
CA VAL A 157 6.77 -9.50 7.63
C VAL A 157 7.31 -9.74 6.24
N SER A 158 7.37 -8.70 5.44
CA SER A 158 8.03 -8.71 4.14
C SER A 158 9.23 -7.76 4.17
N ALA A 159 10.40 -8.26 3.84
CA ALA A 159 11.62 -7.48 3.70
C ALA A 159 11.82 -6.90 2.28
N ASP A 160 11.01 -7.33 1.33
CA ASP A 160 11.11 -7.02 -0.10
C ASP A 160 9.87 -6.29 -0.65
N ASN A 161 9.26 -5.44 0.16
CA ASN A 161 8.07 -4.65 -0.16
C ASN A 161 6.88 -5.49 -0.65
N GLY A 162 6.69 -6.67 -0.08
CA GLY A 162 5.56 -7.53 -0.39
C GLY A 162 5.82 -8.58 -1.46
N GLY A 163 7.06 -8.74 -1.91
CA GLY A 163 7.45 -9.79 -2.86
C GLY A 163 7.39 -11.18 -2.22
N SER A 164 7.81 -11.28 -0.97
CA SER A 164 7.72 -12.52 -0.17
C SER A 164 7.28 -12.20 1.26
N TRP A 165 6.62 -13.15 1.89
CA TRP A 165 6.09 -13.03 3.25
C TRP A 165 6.51 -14.24 4.09
N GLY A 166 7.16 -14.02 5.19
CA GLY A 166 7.68 -15.06 6.09
C GLY A 166 7.34 -14.81 7.56
#